data_6cb5a63a91ad62ed1cae84c9fc3110f0
#
_entry.id   6cb5a63a91ad62ed1cae84c9fc3110f0
#
_cell.length_a   1.000
_cell.length_b   1.000
_cell.length_c   1.000
_cell.angle_alpha   90.00
_cell.angle_beta   90.00
_cell.angle_gamma   90.00
#
_symmetry.space_group_name_H-M   'P 1'
#
loop_
_entity.id
_entity.type
_entity.pdbx_description
1 polymer ?
#
loop_
_entity_poly.entity_id
_entity_poly.type
_entity_poly.pdbx_seq_one_letter_code
_entity_poly.pdbx_strand_id
1 'polypeptide(L)'
;MLRIKRRIMPKAKSSVEIKNRRASFDYEFIETFQAGMVLTGTEIKSIRAGKASLVDAYCYFNNNELYVKNMHVAEYWWGSWGKHDPRRERKLLLTRKELTKLQRAVKEKGLTIVAVKLYIADNGYAKLLIALARGKKEYDKRASIKEKDMRREMERI
;
A
#
# COMPACT_ATOMS: atom_id res chain seq x y z
N MET A 1 23.94 -20.20 -19.38
CA MET A 1 24.22 -20.18 -18.52
C MET A 1 24.11 -19.53 -17.21
N LEU A 2 25.17 -18.94 -16.84
CA LEU A 2 25.33 -18.38 -15.50
C LEU A 2 24.25 -17.39 -15.09
N ARG A 3 23.66 -16.70 -16.04
CA ARG A 3 22.59 -15.74 -15.76
C ARG A 3 21.33 -16.36 -15.17
N ILE A 4 21.05 -17.58 -15.52
CA ILE A 4 19.89 -18.31 -15.02
C ILE A 4 20.05 -18.61 -13.55
N LYS A 5 21.26 -19.00 -13.16
CA LYS A 5 21.58 -19.31 -11.76
C LYS A 5 21.42 -18.06 -10.89
N ARG A 6 21.79 -16.92 -11.37
CA ARG A 6 21.64 -15.68 -10.60
C ARG A 6 20.19 -15.30 -10.36
N ARG A 7 19.30 -15.65 -11.27
CA ARG A 7 17.88 -15.39 -11.09
C ARG A 7 17.25 -16.36 -10.12
N ILE A 8 17.80 -17.53 -10.05
CA ILE A 8 17.31 -18.57 -9.16
C ILE A 8 17.90 -18.41 -7.77
N MET A 9 19.03 -17.71 -7.67
CA MET A 9 19.53 -17.42 -6.34
C MET A 9 18.47 -16.67 -5.57
N PRO A 10 17.97 -17.28 -4.52
CA PRO A 10 16.92 -16.66 -3.74
C PRO A 10 17.50 -15.41 -3.14
N LYS A 11 17.18 -14.34 -3.72
CA LYS A 11 17.15 -13.13 -2.93
C LYS A 11 16.28 -13.49 -1.77
N ALA A 12 16.84 -13.42 -0.59
CA ALA A 12 16.03 -13.46 0.59
C ALA A 12 14.77 -12.66 0.27
N LYS A 13 13.69 -13.37 0.15
CA LYS A 13 12.41 -12.73 -0.09
C LYS A 13 12.29 -11.65 0.95
N SER A 14 12.36 -10.42 0.50
CA SER A 14 12.15 -9.31 1.41
C SER A 14 10.79 -9.56 2.05
N SER A 15 10.81 -9.88 3.33
CA SER A 15 9.58 -10.09 4.10
C SER A 15 8.93 -8.78 4.49
N VAL A 16 9.36 -7.66 3.89
CA VAL A 16 8.83 -6.36 4.22
C VAL A 16 7.41 -6.23 3.70
N GLU A 17 6.51 -6.10 4.65
CA GLU A 17 5.09 -5.90 4.41
C GLU A 17 4.60 -4.90 5.44
N ILE A 18 4.15 -3.75 4.98
CA ILE A 18 3.63 -2.70 5.85
C ILE A 18 2.13 -2.64 5.63
N LYS A 19 1.36 -3.04 6.63
CA LYS A 19 -0.09 -3.13 6.53
C LYS A 19 -0.76 -1.89 7.10
N ASN A 20 -1.86 -1.49 6.48
CA ASN A 20 -2.74 -0.46 7.01
C ASN A 20 -3.93 -1.13 7.69
N ARG A 21 -3.75 -1.48 8.94
CA ARG A 21 -4.79 -2.18 9.72
C ARG A 21 -6.04 -1.33 9.94
N ARG A 22 -5.85 -0.03 10.04
CA ARG A 22 -6.95 0.91 10.24
C ARG A 22 -7.89 0.91 9.04
N ALA A 23 -7.34 0.81 7.83
CA ALA A 23 -8.14 0.80 6.61
C ALA A 23 -9.11 -0.39 6.58
N SER A 24 -8.66 -1.57 6.99
CA SER A 24 -9.53 -2.76 7.02
C SER A 24 -10.62 -2.66 8.08
N PHE A 25 -10.40 -1.86 9.12
CA PHE A 25 -11.41 -1.62 10.15
C PHE A 25 -12.44 -0.59 9.70
N ASP A 26 -11.99 0.49 9.08
CA ASP A 26 -12.85 1.62 8.70
C ASP A 26 -13.58 1.43 7.38
N TYR A 27 -13.07 0.56 6.50
CA TYR A 27 -13.57 0.42 5.14
C TYR A 27 -13.86 -1.03 4.77
N GLU A 28 -14.90 -1.20 3.97
CA GLU A 28 -15.19 -2.46 3.28
C GLU A 28 -14.50 -2.40 1.92
N PHE A 29 -13.59 -3.35 1.66
CA PHE A 29 -12.87 -3.41 0.39
C PHE A 29 -13.72 -4.11 -0.67
N ILE A 30 -13.92 -3.45 -1.79
CA ILE A 30 -14.74 -3.97 -2.89
C ILE A 30 -13.86 -4.66 -3.92
N GLU A 31 -12.76 -4.03 -4.29
CA GLU A 31 -11.83 -4.57 -5.27
C GLU A 31 -10.43 -4.03 -4.98
N THR A 32 -9.42 -4.90 -5.14
CA THR A 32 -8.04 -4.52 -4.89
C THR A 32 -7.24 -4.45 -6.18
N PHE A 33 -6.21 -3.59 -6.18
CA PHE A 33 -5.30 -3.40 -7.31
C PHE A 33 -3.88 -3.31 -6.79
N GLN A 34 -2.94 -3.82 -7.57
CA GLN A 34 -1.52 -3.67 -7.27
C GLN A 34 -0.95 -2.53 -8.09
N ALA A 35 -0.49 -1.50 -7.41
CA ALA A 35 0.07 -0.33 -8.06
C ALA A 35 1.60 -0.30 -7.92
N GLY A 36 2.29 0.05 -9.00
CA GLY A 36 3.69 0.45 -8.91
C GLY A 36 3.80 1.84 -8.32
N MET A 37 4.99 2.24 -7.92
CA MET A 37 5.22 3.53 -7.30
C MET A 37 6.44 4.22 -7.91
N VAL A 38 6.33 5.52 -8.10
CA VAL A 38 7.49 6.34 -8.48
C VAL A 38 8.19 6.77 -7.20
N LEU A 39 9.35 6.20 -6.94
CA LEU A 39 10.11 6.42 -5.72
C LEU A 39 11.53 6.89 -6.02
N THR A 40 12.10 7.67 -5.10
CA THR A 40 13.53 7.99 -5.14
C THR A 40 14.34 6.84 -4.55
N GLY A 41 15.66 6.85 -4.78
CA GLY A 41 16.54 5.82 -4.23
C GLY A 41 16.53 5.75 -2.71
N THR A 42 16.44 6.90 -2.03
CA THR A 42 16.38 6.95 -0.57
C THR A 42 15.04 6.43 -0.03
N GLU A 43 13.96 6.68 -0.75
CA GLU A 43 12.65 6.17 -0.38
C GLU A 43 12.59 4.65 -0.43
N ILE A 44 13.09 4.04 -1.50
CA ILE A 44 13.09 2.59 -1.61
C ILE A 44 13.96 1.92 -0.54
N LYS A 45 15.08 2.54 -0.19
CA LYS A 45 15.95 2.03 0.88
C LYS A 45 15.23 2.04 2.23
N SER A 46 14.53 3.11 2.54
CA SER A 46 13.75 3.21 3.77
C SER A 46 12.61 2.18 3.81
N ILE A 47 11.93 1.98 2.69
CA ILE A 47 10.86 0.97 2.60
C ILE A 47 11.43 -0.43 2.80
N ARG A 48 12.56 -0.76 2.20
CA ARG A 48 13.23 -2.05 2.39
C ARG A 48 13.66 -2.29 3.83
N ALA A 49 13.95 -1.23 4.55
CA ALA A 49 14.26 -1.29 5.98
C ALA A 49 13.02 -1.35 6.86
N GLY A 50 11.82 -1.36 6.28
CA GLY A 50 10.57 -1.37 7.02
C GLY A 50 10.18 -0.05 7.65
N LYS A 51 10.82 1.04 7.24
CA LYS A 51 10.62 2.36 7.85
C LYS A 51 9.64 3.20 7.06
N ALA A 52 8.42 2.73 6.98
CA ALA A 52 7.33 3.45 6.33
C ALA A 52 6.01 3.15 7.06
N SER A 53 5.04 4.03 6.89
CA SER A 53 3.73 3.88 7.52
C SER A 53 2.64 4.28 6.54
N LEU A 54 1.55 3.54 6.56
CA LEU A 54 0.36 3.82 5.76
C LEU A 54 -0.77 4.44 6.60
N VAL A 55 -0.50 4.78 7.85
CA VAL A 55 -1.50 5.41 8.70
C VAL A 55 -1.94 6.72 8.05
N ASP A 56 -3.25 6.87 7.87
CA ASP A 56 -3.88 8.01 7.20
C ASP A 56 -3.53 8.16 5.72
N ALA A 57 -2.92 7.16 5.09
CA ALA A 57 -2.62 7.19 3.67
C ALA A 57 -3.88 6.96 2.83
N TYR A 58 -4.07 7.76 1.82
CA TYR A 58 -5.16 7.62 0.88
C TYR A 58 -4.72 7.99 -0.53
N CYS A 59 -5.50 7.57 -1.51
CA CYS A 59 -5.19 7.82 -2.91
C CYS A 59 -6.21 8.78 -3.52
N TYR A 60 -5.74 9.63 -4.42
CA TYR A 60 -6.61 10.58 -5.11
C TYR A 60 -6.13 10.81 -6.54
N PHE A 61 -7.02 11.28 -7.39
CA PHE A 61 -6.72 11.60 -8.77
C PHE A 61 -6.33 13.06 -8.94
N ASN A 62 -5.28 13.28 -9.72
CA ASN A 62 -4.86 14.61 -10.16
C ASN A 62 -4.46 14.51 -11.63
N ASN A 63 -5.13 15.24 -12.50
CA ASN A 63 -4.91 15.22 -13.95
C ASN A 63 -4.95 13.80 -14.54
N ASN A 64 -5.96 13.01 -14.14
CA ASN A 64 -6.16 11.63 -14.58
C ASN A 64 -5.05 10.65 -14.17
N GLU A 65 -4.19 11.06 -13.26
CA GLU A 65 -3.17 10.21 -12.66
C GLU A 65 -3.49 9.98 -11.18
N LEU A 66 -3.10 8.82 -10.66
CA LEU A 66 -3.37 8.47 -9.29
C LEU A 66 -2.14 8.71 -8.41
N TYR A 67 -2.35 9.35 -7.27
CA TYR A 67 -1.30 9.65 -6.29
C TYR A 67 -1.70 9.12 -4.92
N VAL A 68 -0.70 8.75 -4.13
CA VAL A 68 -0.90 8.44 -2.72
C VAL A 68 -0.41 9.61 -1.87
N LYS A 69 -1.25 10.02 -0.93
CA LYS A 69 -0.98 11.12 -0.01
C LYS A 69 -0.94 10.63 1.42
N ASN A 70 -0.15 11.30 2.25
CA ASN A 70 0.04 10.97 3.67
C ASN A 70 0.70 9.61 3.94
N MET A 71 1.32 9.01 2.94
CA MET A 71 2.17 7.86 3.17
C MET A 71 3.51 8.35 3.70
N HIS A 72 3.85 7.95 4.91
CA HIS A 72 5.09 8.34 5.54
C HIS A 72 6.20 7.35 5.18
N VAL A 73 7.30 7.84 4.63
CA VAL A 73 8.52 7.08 4.38
C VAL A 73 9.66 7.82 5.10
N ALA A 74 10.23 7.19 6.11
CA ALA A 74 11.25 7.81 6.93
C ALA A 74 12.47 8.26 6.10
N GLU A 75 13.13 9.32 6.52
CA GLU A 75 14.35 9.76 5.88
C GLU A 75 15.40 8.67 5.99
N TYR A 76 16.18 8.48 4.90
CA TYR A 76 17.23 7.50 4.90
C TYR A 76 18.49 8.10 5.52
N TRP A 77 18.88 7.57 6.66
CA TRP A 77 19.92 8.13 7.53
C TRP A 77 21.32 8.20 6.90
N TRP A 78 21.61 7.27 6.01
CA TRP A 78 22.95 7.14 5.43
C TRP A 78 23.15 7.91 4.13
N GLY A 79 22.10 8.58 3.65
CA GLY A 79 22.17 9.37 2.42
C GLY A 79 22.33 10.84 2.73
N SER A 80 23.56 11.35 2.68
CA SER A 80 23.79 12.81 2.70
C SER A 80 23.23 13.46 1.43
N TRP A 81 23.02 12.68 0.40
CA TRP A 81 22.48 13.11 -0.89
C TRP A 81 21.04 12.64 -1.01
N GLY A 82 20.13 13.56 -1.16
CA GLY A 82 18.77 13.18 -1.48
C GLY A 82 17.91 12.82 -0.30
N LYS A 83 17.97 13.62 0.77
CA LYS A 83 16.92 13.59 1.77
C LYS A 83 15.60 13.88 1.07
N HIS A 84 14.68 12.96 1.19
CA HIS A 84 13.35 13.14 0.62
C HIS A 84 12.40 13.68 1.71
N ASP A 85 11.32 14.33 1.27
CA ASP A 85 10.23 14.68 2.18
C ASP A 85 9.52 13.39 2.60
N PRO A 86 9.46 13.05 3.89
CA PRO A 86 8.81 11.82 4.35
C PRO A 86 7.37 11.67 3.90
N ARG A 87 6.66 12.76 3.70
CA ARG A 87 5.25 12.76 3.31
C ARG A 87 5.01 13.24 1.87
N ARG A 88 6.02 13.12 1.02
CA ARG A 88 5.91 13.49 -0.38
C ARG A 88 4.77 12.72 -1.06
N GLU A 89 3.99 13.40 -1.86
CA GLU A 89 2.98 12.74 -2.69
C GLU A 89 3.70 11.92 -3.75
N ARG A 90 3.29 10.66 -3.88
CA ARG A 90 3.93 9.72 -4.79
C ARG A 90 2.96 9.24 -5.84
N LYS A 91 3.41 9.27 -7.08
CA LYS A 91 2.59 8.80 -8.19
C LYS A 91 2.52 7.29 -8.19
N LEU A 92 1.32 6.77 -8.41
CA LEU A 92 1.08 5.34 -8.54
C LEU A 92 0.99 4.97 -10.02
N LEU A 93 1.55 3.81 -10.34
CA LEU A 93 1.61 3.31 -11.71
C LEU A 93 0.62 2.16 -11.88
N LEU A 94 -0.36 2.38 -12.73
CA LEU A 94 -1.40 1.42 -13.04
C LEU A 94 -1.66 1.44 -14.54
N THR A 95 -2.27 0.39 -15.07
CA THR A 95 -2.68 0.37 -16.47
C THR A 95 -3.79 1.39 -16.70
N ARG A 96 -3.96 1.82 -17.95
CA ARG A 96 -5.00 2.78 -18.29
C ARG A 96 -6.39 2.24 -17.99
N LYS A 97 -6.60 0.96 -18.19
CA LYS A 97 -7.87 0.31 -17.87
C LYS A 97 -8.17 0.38 -16.37
N GLU A 98 -7.17 0.10 -15.55
CA GLU A 98 -7.31 0.16 -14.10
C GLU A 98 -7.60 1.59 -13.62
N LEU A 99 -6.86 2.58 -14.16
CA LEU A 99 -7.08 3.97 -13.83
C LEU A 99 -8.49 4.45 -14.20
N THR A 100 -8.96 4.07 -15.38
CA THR A 100 -10.31 4.42 -15.85
C THR A 100 -11.37 3.81 -14.94
N LYS A 101 -11.20 2.53 -14.59
CA LYS A 101 -12.13 1.84 -13.70
C LYS A 101 -12.19 2.47 -12.32
N LEU A 102 -11.03 2.79 -11.75
CA LEU A 102 -10.94 3.44 -10.45
C LEU A 102 -11.57 4.83 -10.47
N GLN A 103 -11.26 5.62 -11.49
CA GLN A 103 -11.80 6.98 -11.62
C GLN A 103 -13.32 6.97 -11.76
N ARG A 104 -13.84 6.07 -12.55
CA ARG A 104 -15.28 5.91 -12.73
C ARG A 104 -15.96 5.50 -11.43
N ALA A 105 -15.40 4.56 -10.71
CA ALA A 105 -15.96 4.10 -9.44
C ALA A 105 -15.99 5.21 -8.39
N VAL A 106 -14.96 6.04 -8.34
CA VAL A 106 -14.92 7.18 -7.42
C VAL A 106 -15.98 8.22 -7.79
N LYS A 107 -16.11 8.56 -9.07
CA LYS A 107 -17.05 9.58 -9.53
C LYS A 107 -18.51 9.12 -9.49
N GLU A 108 -18.79 7.92 -9.99
CA GLU A 108 -20.17 7.46 -10.18
C GLU A 108 -20.74 6.76 -8.95
N LYS A 109 -19.90 6.03 -8.22
CA LYS A 109 -20.36 5.23 -7.07
C LYS A 109 -19.99 5.84 -5.73
N GLY A 110 -19.28 6.96 -5.73
CA GLY A 110 -18.87 7.61 -4.50
C GLY A 110 -17.93 6.78 -3.64
N LEU A 111 -17.20 5.85 -4.25
CA LEU A 111 -16.23 5.03 -3.54
C LEU A 111 -14.93 5.80 -3.31
N THR A 112 -14.15 5.35 -2.35
CA THR A 112 -12.84 5.92 -2.08
C THR A 112 -11.75 4.89 -2.38
N ILE A 113 -10.52 5.37 -2.55
CA ILE A 113 -9.37 4.51 -2.78
C ILE A 113 -8.46 4.60 -1.57
N VAL A 114 -8.26 3.47 -0.90
CA VAL A 114 -7.44 3.41 0.30
C VAL A 114 -6.19 2.57 0.06
N ALA A 115 -5.11 2.91 0.77
CA ALA A 115 -3.89 2.11 0.75
C ALA A 115 -4.06 0.95 1.74
N VAL A 116 -3.88 -0.26 1.26
CA VAL A 116 -4.08 -1.47 2.07
C VAL A 116 -2.76 -1.96 2.65
N LYS A 117 -1.76 -2.13 1.78
CA LYS A 117 -0.44 -2.55 2.24
C LYS A 117 0.65 -2.14 1.26
N LEU A 118 1.82 -1.90 1.80
CA LEU A 118 3.03 -1.60 1.05
C LEU A 118 3.96 -2.81 1.18
N TYR A 119 4.46 -3.31 0.08
CA TYR A 119 5.32 -4.50 0.08
C TYR A 119 6.38 -4.44 -1.02
N ILE A 120 7.40 -5.26 -0.87
CA ILE A 120 8.43 -5.41 -1.89
C ILE A 120 8.11 -6.66 -2.71
N ALA A 121 7.96 -6.49 -4.02
CA ALA A 121 7.69 -7.60 -4.92
C ALA A 121 8.95 -8.44 -5.15
N ASP A 122 8.78 -9.63 -5.71
CA ASP A 122 9.88 -10.56 -5.96
C ASP A 122 10.97 -9.96 -6.86
N ASN A 123 10.60 -9.03 -7.74
CA ASN A 123 11.55 -8.33 -8.60
C ASN A 123 12.29 -7.18 -7.90
N GLY A 124 12.03 -6.96 -6.60
CA GLY A 124 12.69 -5.92 -5.81
C GLY A 124 12.01 -4.56 -5.84
N TYR A 125 10.98 -4.36 -6.63
CA TYR A 125 10.25 -3.10 -6.67
C TYR A 125 9.22 -3.01 -5.56
N ALA A 126 9.04 -1.80 -5.03
CA ALA A 126 7.98 -1.54 -4.08
C ALA A 126 6.64 -1.48 -4.80
N LYS A 127 5.65 -2.14 -4.22
CA LYS A 127 4.28 -2.15 -4.72
C LYS A 127 3.34 -1.71 -3.61
N LEU A 128 2.30 -1.01 -3.99
CA LEU A 128 1.24 -0.61 -3.06
C LEU A 128 -0.04 -1.32 -3.45
N LEU A 129 -0.57 -2.11 -2.54
CA LEU A 129 -1.89 -2.70 -2.71
C LEU A 129 -2.91 -1.65 -2.31
N ILE A 130 -3.77 -1.28 -3.25
CA ILE A 130 -4.83 -0.31 -3.02
C ILE A 130 -6.18 -0.98 -3.21
N ALA A 131 -7.21 -0.40 -2.65
CA ALA A 131 -8.56 -0.94 -2.74
C ALA A 131 -9.59 0.14 -2.99
N LEU A 132 -10.54 -0.15 -3.86
CA LEU A 132 -11.79 0.56 -3.90
C LEU A 132 -12.57 0.17 -2.65
N ALA A 133 -13.03 1.15 -1.90
CA ALA A 133 -13.58 0.91 -0.58
C ALA A 133 -14.79 1.79 -0.29
N ARG A 134 -15.63 1.28 0.57
CA ARG A 134 -16.80 1.98 1.13
C ARG A 134 -16.61 2.07 2.63
N GLY A 135 -16.90 3.24 3.19
CA GLY A 135 -16.85 3.41 4.64
C GLY A 135 -17.81 2.46 5.35
N LYS A 136 -17.34 1.77 6.37
CA LYS A 136 -18.18 0.89 7.17
C LYS A 136 -19.11 1.69 8.07
N LYS A 137 -20.33 1.20 8.21
CA LYS A 137 -21.26 1.73 9.20
C LYS A 137 -20.86 1.28 10.60
N GLU A 138 -21.33 1.96 11.60
CA GLU A 138 -20.99 1.70 13.00
C GLU A 138 -21.19 0.23 13.40
N TYR A 139 -22.29 -0.37 12.99
CA TYR A 139 -22.57 -1.78 13.33
C TYR A 139 -21.61 -2.75 12.63
N ASP A 140 -21.15 -2.42 11.42
CA ASP A 140 -20.16 -3.24 10.70
C ASP A 140 -18.82 -3.23 11.41
N LYS A 141 -18.44 -2.09 11.98
CA LYS A 141 -17.21 -1.95 12.77
C LYS A 141 -17.28 -2.80 14.03
N ARG A 142 -18.42 -2.83 14.69
CA ARG A 142 -18.64 -3.69 15.88
C ARG A 142 -18.52 -5.16 15.55
N ALA A 143 -19.10 -5.59 14.43
CA ALA A 143 -18.98 -6.97 13.97
C ALA A 143 -17.54 -7.36 13.70
N SER A 144 -16.75 -6.47 13.08
CA SER A 144 -15.34 -6.70 12.81
C SER A 144 -14.52 -6.88 14.10
N ILE A 145 -14.81 -6.12 15.12
CA ILE A 145 -14.16 -6.25 16.43
C ILE A 145 -14.51 -7.59 17.07
N LYS A 146 -15.78 -8.00 17.04
CA LYS A 146 -16.21 -9.29 17.56
C LYS A 146 -15.49 -10.46 16.90
N GLU A 147 -15.40 -10.45 15.59
CA GLU A 147 -14.69 -11.49 14.84
C GLU A 147 -13.22 -11.59 15.25
N LYS A 148 -12.56 -10.47 15.41
CA LYS A 148 -11.16 -10.44 15.85
C LYS A 148 -11.00 -11.02 17.25
N ASP A 149 -11.88 -10.67 18.17
CA ASP A 149 -11.83 -11.15 19.54
C ASP A 149 -12.08 -12.65 19.61
N MET A 150 -13.05 -13.16 18.88
CA MET A 150 -13.34 -14.58 18.80
C MET A 150 -12.15 -15.35 18.21
N ARG A 151 -11.51 -14.81 17.19
CA ARG A 151 -10.34 -15.43 16.57
C ARG A 151 -9.17 -15.51 17.54
N ARG A 152 -8.94 -14.46 18.32
CA ARG A 152 -7.90 -14.45 19.36
C ARG A 152 -8.14 -15.48 20.44
N GLU A 153 -9.38 -15.63 20.87
CA GLU A 153 -9.73 -16.65 21.86
C GLU A 153 -9.51 -18.05 21.34
N MET A 154 -9.85 -18.32 20.09
CA MET A 154 -9.60 -19.60 19.46
C MET A 154 -8.11 -19.93 19.36
N GLU A 155 -7.30 -18.94 19.07
CA GLU A 155 -5.84 -19.11 18.98
C GLU A 155 -5.19 -19.40 20.33
N ARG A 156 -5.86 -19.05 21.43
CA ARG A 156 -5.36 -19.32 22.79
C ARG A 156 -5.63 -20.72 23.29
N ILE A 157 -6.51 -21.42 22.63
CA ILE A 157 -6.85 -22.79 22.97
C ILE A 157 -5.91 -23.75 22.24
#